data_ceadfed2ddfbd497065527ee20b7cd80
#
_entry.id   ceadfed2ddfbd497065527ee20b7cd80
#
_cell.length_a   1.000
_cell.length_b   1.000
_cell.length_c   1.000
_cell.angle_alpha   90.00
_cell.angle_beta   90.00
_cell.angle_gamma   90.00
#
_symmetry.space_group_name_H-M   'P 1'
#
loop_
_entity.id
_entity.type
_entity.pdbx_description
1 polymer ?
#
loop_
_entity_poly.entity_id
_entity_poly.type
_entity_poly.pdbx_seq_one_letter_code
_entity_poly.pdbx_strand_id
1 'polypeptide(L)'
;YGIEIEEKAYGLATTNMLIHGDGNSNIKFGSCFDCKDFIKQSDPVIILMNPPYNAKPIGIPATYKANWGKAKDGKEDPTKGLVFIHYLSDIIQEMNEEREKNGLPRKTVKMAVLLPVSTAIGTKNVIQEEKIAMLEHNTLEAVFTLPNEIFYPGASVSACCMVFTLGEPHVKADGTMKETFFGYYKEDGFKKKKALGRVEQFDENGDSKWKAIEEEWLRLFRNHKSVDGLSATAEVSGENEWLCEAYMKTDYSKLTEGDFQQTLNNYLAYLMKEGKIYES
;
A
#
# COMPACT_ATOMS: atom_id res chain seq x y z
N TYR A 1 9.50 3.59 -17.77
CA TYR A 1 8.35 2.92 -18.40
C TYR A 1 7.11 3.18 -17.56
N GLY A 2 5.96 3.49 -18.22
CA GLY A 2 4.68 3.74 -17.55
C GLY A 2 3.51 3.21 -18.37
N ILE A 3 2.40 2.94 -17.69
CA ILE A 3 1.13 2.56 -18.34
C ILE A 3 0.04 3.39 -17.69
N GLU A 4 -0.77 4.06 -18.49
CA GLU A 4 -1.88 4.89 -18.04
C GLU A 4 -3.10 4.68 -18.94
N ILE A 5 -4.25 4.46 -18.35
CA ILE A 5 -5.50 4.19 -19.06
C ILE A 5 -6.37 5.43 -19.23
N GLU A 6 -6.20 6.45 -18.39
CA GLU A 6 -6.98 7.68 -18.45
C GLU A 6 -6.27 8.67 -19.39
N GLU A 7 -6.97 9.12 -20.43
CA GLU A 7 -6.40 9.92 -21.52
C GLU A 7 -5.75 11.23 -21.04
N LYS A 8 -6.40 11.92 -20.10
CA LYS A 8 -5.85 13.19 -19.56
C LYS A 8 -4.61 12.95 -18.72
N ALA A 9 -4.61 11.90 -17.88
CA ALA A 9 -3.47 11.52 -17.06
C ALA A 9 -2.30 11.06 -17.94
N TYR A 10 -2.58 10.31 -19.02
CA TYR A 10 -1.59 9.94 -20.02
C TYR A 10 -0.97 11.18 -20.69
N GLY A 11 -1.80 12.15 -21.11
CA GLY A 11 -1.32 13.40 -21.69
C GLY A 11 -0.46 14.21 -20.71
N LEU A 12 -0.84 14.29 -19.44
CA LEU A 12 -0.05 14.94 -18.39
C LEU A 12 1.26 14.22 -18.14
N ALA A 13 1.25 12.89 -18.04
CA ALA A 13 2.44 12.08 -17.81
C ALA A 13 3.46 12.23 -18.96
N THR A 14 3.02 12.15 -20.21
CA THR A 14 3.90 12.30 -21.38
C THR A 14 4.47 13.71 -21.47
N THR A 15 3.66 14.74 -21.20
CA THR A 15 4.12 16.14 -21.17
C THR A 15 5.15 16.36 -20.07
N ASN A 16 4.92 15.78 -18.88
CA ASN A 16 5.85 15.87 -17.75
C ASN A 16 7.19 15.23 -18.08
N MET A 17 7.19 14.02 -18.67
CA MET A 17 8.42 13.35 -19.10
C MET A 17 9.17 14.18 -20.14
N LEU A 18 8.46 14.77 -21.09
CA LEU A 18 9.08 15.65 -22.10
C LEU A 18 9.75 16.88 -21.47
N ILE A 19 9.08 17.55 -20.53
CA ILE A 19 9.62 18.74 -19.84
C ILE A 19 10.88 18.38 -19.03
N HIS A 20 10.91 17.21 -18.42
CA HIS A 20 12.05 16.72 -17.62
C HIS A 20 13.14 16.02 -18.44
N GLY A 21 13.01 16.00 -19.77
CA GLY A 21 14.04 15.44 -20.66
C GLY A 21 14.05 13.93 -20.81
N ASP A 22 13.11 13.22 -20.20
CA ASP A 22 13.04 11.73 -20.25
C ASP A 22 12.35 11.23 -21.53
N GLY A 23 11.80 12.12 -22.35
CA GLY A 23 11.01 11.79 -23.54
C GLY A 23 9.66 11.16 -23.20
N ASN A 24 8.94 10.69 -24.23
CA ASN A 24 7.58 10.15 -24.08
C ASN A 24 7.41 8.72 -24.63
N SER A 25 8.47 8.13 -25.14
CA SER A 25 8.41 6.83 -25.82
C SER A 25 8.16 5.64 -24.88
N ASN A 26 8.38 5.82 -23.60
CA ASN A 26 8.30 4.76 -22.58
C ASN A 26 7.00 4.81 -21.77
N ILE A 27 6.00 5.59 -22.17
CA ILE A 27 4.67 5.57 -21.57
C ILE A 27 3.67 5.02 -22.58
N LYS A 28 2.95 3.96 -22.18
CA LYS A 28 1.93 3.30 -22.99
C LYS A 28 0.54 3.71 -22.55
N PHE A 29 -0.29 4.12 -23.51
CA PHE A 29 -1.72 4.33 -23.28
C PHE A 29 -2.45 3.01 -23.32
N GLY A 30 -3.20 2.68 -22.26
CA GLY A 30 -4.01 1.47 -22.17
C GLY A 30 -4.13 0.89 -20.77
N SER A 31 -4.84 -0.23 -20.66
CA SER A 31 -4.91 -1.00 -19.41
C SER A 31 -3.62 -1.79 -19.18
N CYS A 32 -3.15 -1.88 -17.95
CA CYS A 32 -1.99 -2.72 -17.62
C CYS A 32 -2.27 -4.20 -17.96
N PHE A 33 -3.50 -4.66 -17.87
CA PHE A 33 -3.91 -6.04 -18.21
C PHE A 33 -3.78 -6.37 -19.70
N ASP A 34 -3.70 -5.36 -20.56
CA ASP A 34 -3.51 -5.50 -22.01
C ASP A 34 -2.06 -5.22 -22.44
N CYS A 35 -1.17 -4.90 -21.48
CA CYS A 35 0.18 -4.44 -21.77
C CYS A 35 1.28 -5.42 -21.32
N LYS A 36 0.97 -6.73 -21.23
CA LYS A 36 1.88 -7.77 -20.74
C LYS A 36 3.25 -7.74 -21.43
N ASP A 37 3.26 -7.72 -22.78
CA ASP A 37 4.53 -7.72 -23.54
C ASP A 37 5.36 -6.47 -23.29
N PHE A 38 4.70 -5.31 -23.15
CA PHE A 38 5.38 -4.06 -22.81
C PHE A 38 6.00 -4.11 -21.42
N ILE A 39 5.32 -4.71 -20.43
CA ILE A 39 5.85 -4.92 -19.08
C ILE A 39 7.07 -5.85 -19.14
N LYS A 40 6.98 -6.99 -19.84
CA LYS A 40 8.11 -7.91 -20.02
C LYS A 40 9.30 -7.25 -20.70
N GLN A 41 9.07 -6.49 -21.78
CA GLN A 41 10.13 -5.76 -22.52
C GLN A 41 10.80 -4.68 -21.66
N SER A 42 10.09 -4.07 -20.72
CA SER A 42 10.67 -3.08 -19.81
C SER A 42 11.67 -3.67 -18.81
N ASP A 43 11.65 -4.98 -18.61
CA ASP A 43 12.46 -5.75 -17.66
C ASP A 43 12.60 -5.06 -16.29
N PRO A 44 11.46 -4.83 -15.58
CA PRO A 44 11.44 -3.95 -14.42
C PRO A 44 12.31 -4.50 -13.28
N VAL A 45 12.96 -3.60 -12.54
CA VAL A 45 13.65 -3.88 -11.28
C VAL A 45 12.95 -3.24 -10.10
N ILE A 46 12.22 -2.15 -10.36
CA ILE A 46 11.41 -1.42 -9.39
C ILE A 46 10.07 -1.11 -10.05
N ILE A 47 8.97 -1.32 -9.31
CA ILE A 47 7.62 -0.95 -9.72
C ILE A 47 7.02 -0.01 -8.65
N LEU A 48 6.50 1.12 -9.09
CA LEU A 48 5.70 2.02 -8.27
C LEU A 48 4.28 2.06 -8.81
N MET A 49 3.28 1.88 -7.95
CA MET A 49 1.89 1.82 -8.36
C MET A 49 0.95 2.55 -7.41
N ASN A 50 -0.05 3.20 -7.99
CA ASN A 50 -1.23 3.69 -7.30
C ASN A 50 -2.47 3.27 -8.11
N PRO A 51 -2.94 2.01 -7.96
CA PRO A 51 -4.05 1.49 -8.73
C PRO A 51 -5.38 2.12 -8.29
N PRO A 52 -6.44 2.07 -9.12
CA PRO A 52 -7.75 2.53 -8.72
C PRO A 52 -8.34 1.62 -7.63
N TYR A 53 -8.87 2.21 -6.53
CA TYR A 53 -9.37 1.46 -5.38
C TYR A 53 -10.83 1.01 -5.51
N ASN A 54 -11.67 1.86 -6.10
CA ASN A 54 -13.13 1.69 -6.16
C ASN A 54 -13.66 1.81 -7.59
N ALA A 55 -12.81 1.96 -8.58
CA ALA A 55 -13.25 1.99 -9.98
C ALA A 55 -13.42 0.57 -10.53
N LYS A 56 -14.31 0.41 -11.49
CA LYS A 56 -14.40 -0.84 -12.23
C LYS A 56 -13.14 -1.00 -13.07
N PRO A 57 -12.30 -2.00 -12.80
CA PRO A 57 -11.09 -2.17 -13.56
C PRO A 57 -11.42 -2.66 -14.95
N ILE A 58 -10.88 -1.97 -15.95
CA ILE A 58 -11.07 -2.33 -17.36
C ILE A 58 -10.03 -3.38 -17.75
N GLY A 59 -10.47 -4.41 -18.48
CA GLY A 59 -9.57 -5.40 -19.07
C GLY A 59 -9.08 -6.50 -18.13
N ILE A 60 -9.57 -6.61 -16.88
CA ILE A 60 -9.17 -7.71 -15.99
C ILE A 60 -9.54 -9.05 -16.63
N PRO A 61 -8.56 -9.97 -16.83
CA PRO A 61 -8.82 -11.31 -17.35
C PRO A 61 -9.77 -12.09 -16.45
N ALA A 62 -10.58 -12.98 -17.08
CA ALA A 62 -11.59 -13.74 -16.37
C ALA A 62 -11.02 -14.67 -15.28
N THR A 63 -9.77 -15.11 -15.43
CA THR A 63 -9.05 -15.96 -14.49
C THR A 63 -8.93 -15.32 -13.12
N TYR A 64 -8.63 -14.03 -13.05
CA TYR A 64 -8.53 -13.27 -11.77
C TYR A 64 -9.89 -13.02 -11.11
N LYS A 65 -10.99 -13.18 -11.86
CA LYS A 65 -12.35 -12.99 -11.34
C LYS A 65 -13.00 -14.31 -10.89
N ALA A 66 -12.31 -15.43 -10.93
CA ALA A 66 -12.89 -16.74 -10.66
C ALA A 66 -13.61 -16.81 -9.30
N ASN A 67 -13.00 -16.24 -8.27
CA ASN A 67 -13.47 -16.28 -6.89
C ASN A 67 -14.31 -15.06 -6.48
N TRP A 68 -14.62 -14.14 -7.41
CA TRP A 68 -15.35 -12.91 -7.09
C TRP A 68 -16.86 -13.13 -6.87
N GLY A 69 -17.40 -14.29 -7.18
CA GLY A 69 -18.82 -14.60 -7.02
C GLY A 69 -19.71 -13.56 -7.73
N LYS A 70 -20.69 -13.00 -6.98
CA LYS A 70 -21.59 -11.96 -7.51
C LYS A 70 -20.88 -10.62 -7.79
N ALA A 71 -19.71 -10.37 -7.18
CA ALA A 71 -18.92 -9.17 -7.43
C ALA A 71 -18.24 -9.17 -8.80
N LYS A 72 -18.18 -10.33 -9.48
CA LYS A 72 -17.63 -10.49 -10.84
C LYS A 72 -18.21 -9.50 -11.86
N ASP A 73 -19.49 -9.20 -11.73
CA ASP A 73 -20.22 -8.27 -12.59
C ASP A 73 -20.46 -6.91 -11.87
N GLY A 74 -19.83 -6.73 -10.71
CA GLY A 74 -19.92 -5.53 -9.90
C GLY A 74 -19.33 -4.30 -10.58
N LYS A 75 -19.68 -3.14 -10.04
CA LYS A 75 -19.13 -1.85 -10.51
C LYS A 75 -17.74 -1.56 -9.94
N GLU A 76 -17.33 -2.27 -8.90
CA GLU A 76 -16.09 -2.04 -8.17
C GLU A 76 -15.26 -3.31 -8.09
N ASP A 77 -13.94 -3.14 -8.02
CA ASP A 77 -12.99 -4.20 -7.75
C ASP A 77 -13.12 -4.66 -6.28
N PRO A 78 -13.52 -5.93 -6.02
CA PRO A 78 -13.66 -6.44 -4.66
C PRO A 78 -12.31 -6.67 -3.97
N THR A 79 -11.21 -6.74 -4.74
CA THR A 79 -9.84 -6.91 -4.21
C THR A 79 -9.22 -5.59 -3.77
N LYS A 80 -9.89 -4.45 -4.09
CA LYS A 80 -9.43 -3.09 -3.76
C LYS A 80 -8.01 -2.78 -4.26
N GLY A 81 -7.68 -3.30 -5.44
CA GLY A 81 -6.38 -3.07 -6.10
C GLY A 81 -5.39 -4.23 -5.99
N LEU A 82 -5.61 -5.25 -5.15
CA LEU A 82 -4.70 -6.40 -5.07
C LEU A 82 -4.57 -7.16 -6.38
N VAL A 83 -5.61 -7.24 -7.18
CA VAL A 83 -5.58 -7.90 -8.49
C VAL A 83 -4.50 -7.36 -9.43
N PHE A 84 -4.16 -6.09 -9.31
CA PHE A 84 -3.08 -5.48 -10.11
C PHE A 84 -1.72 -6.03 -9.71
N ILE A 85 -1.50 -6.23 -8.40
CA ILE A 85 -0.25 -6.79 -7.88
C ILE A 85 -0.16 -8.27 -8.26
N HIS A 86 -1.25 -9.01 -8.11
CA HIS A 86 -1.35 -10.41 -8.50
C HIS A 86 -0.99 -10.59 -9.99
N TYR A 87 -1.58 -9.79 -10.86
CA TYR A 87 -1.26 -9.81 -12.29
C TYR A 87 0.22 -9.54 -12.59
N LEU A 88 0.82 -8.54 -11.92
CA LEU A 88 2.24 -8.24 -12.08
C LEU A 88 3.12 -9.35 -11.52
N SER A 89 2.72 -9.95 -10.41
CA SER A 89 3.40 -11.12 -9.84
C SER A 89 3.47 -12.27 -10.84
N ASP A 90 2.36 -12.59 -11.50
CA ASP A 90 2.31 -13.65 -12.50
C ASP A 90 3.22 -13.34 -13.69
N ILE A 91 3.27 -12.10 -14.15
CA ILE A 91 4.21 -11.69 -15.21
C ILE A 91 5.66 -11.92 -14.78
N ILE A 92 6.01 -11.56 -13.54
CA ILE A 92 7.38 -11.77 -13.03
C ILE A 92 7.67 -13.26 -12.88
N GLN A 93 6.70 -14.09 -12.48
CA GLN A 93 6.86 -15.55 -12.45
C GLN A 93 7.12 -16.11 -13.86
N GLU A 94 6.34 -15.73 -14.87
CA GLU A 94 6.56 -16.13 -16.24
C GLU A 94 7.95 -15.70 -16.76
N MET A 95 8.37 -14.47 -16.49
CA MET A 95 9.71 -14.00 -16.85
C MET A 95 10.79 -14.84 -16.17
N ASN A 96 10.59 -15.25 -14.94
CA ASN A 96 11.51 -16.09 -14.20
C ASN A 96 11.57 -17.53 -14.77
N GLU A 97 10.44 -18.10 -15.17
CA GLU A 97 10.41 -19.40 -15.86
C GLU A 97 11.14 -19.36 -17.20
N GLU A 98 10.99 -18.27 -17.97
CA GLU A 98 11.72 -18.05 -19.22
C GLU A 98 13.23 -17.91 -18.97
N ARG A 99 13.63 -17.23 -17.90
CA ARG A 99 15.05 -17.10 -17.51
C ARG A 99 15.64 -18.45 -17.13
N GLU A 100 14.96 -19.24 -16.31
CA GLU A 100 15.40 -20.58 -15.90
C GLU A 100 15.57 -21.53 -17.11
N LYS A 101 14.60 -21.52 -18.05
CA LYS A 101 14.69 -22.29 -19.31
C LYS A 101 15.93 -21.91 -20.14
N ASN A 102 16.39 -20.67 -20.03
CA ASN A 102 17.58 -20.16 -20.72
C ASN A 102 18.86 -20.23 -19.85
N GLY A 103 18.83 -20.92 -18.71
CA GLY A 103 19.97 -21.08 -17.80
C GLY A 103 20.37 -19.81 -17.05
N LEU A 104 19.46 -18.82 -16.97
CA LEU A 104 19.69 -17.57 -16.25
C LEU A 104 19.09 -17.65 -14.85
N PRO A 105 19.65 -16.98 -13.83
CA PRO A 105 19.10 -16.95 -12.50
C PRO A 105 17.76 -16.21 -12.45
N ARG A 106 16.89 -16.60 -11.53
CA ARG A 106 15.64 -15.86 -11.22
C ARG A 106 15.98 -14.41 -10.84
N LYS A 107 15.05 -13.53 -11.12
CA LYS A 107 15.14 -12.11 -10.80
C LYS A 107 14.02 -11.74 -9.83
N THR A 108 14.33 -10.92 -8.85
CA THR A 108 13.33 -10.31 -7.98
C THR A 108 13.08 -8.86 -8.39
N VAL A 109 11.87 -8.36 -8.14
CA VAL A 109 11.45 -7.00 -8.45
C VAL A 109 10.92 -6.35 -7.18
N LYS A 110 11.46 -5.19 -6.79
CA LYS A 110 10.92 -4.41 -5.66
C LYS A 110 9.70 -3.62 -6.12
N MET A 111 8.64 -3.69 -5.34
CA MET A 111 7.39 -3.01 -5.65
C MET A 111 6.89 -2.24 -4.46
N ALA A 112 6.53 -0.97 -4.66
CA ALA A 112 5.77 -0.19 -3.68
C ALA A 112 4.42 0.21 -4.29
N VAL A 113 3.35 -0.04 -3.54
CA VAL A 113 1.98 0.21 -3.99
C VAL A 113 1.16 0.91 -2.92
N LEU A 114 0.43 1.95 -3.33
CA LEU A 114 -0.57 2.59 -2.48
C LEU A 114 -1.89 1.83 -2.60
N LEU A 115 -2.46 1.45 -1.46
CA LEU A 115 -3.73 0.74 -1.36
C LEU A 115 -4.60 1.34 -0.25
N PRO A 116 -5.93 1.18 -0.31
CA PRO A 116 -6.77 1.61 0.81
C PRO A 116 -6.51 0.72 2.04
N VAL A 117 -6.62 1.31 3.22
CA VAL A 117 -6.47 0.58 4.51
C VAL A 117 -7.38 -0.65 4.58
N SER A 118 -8.57 -0.60 3.95
CA SER A 118 -9.49 -1.74 3.88
C SER A 118 -8.89 -3.00 3.25
N THR A 119 -7.88 -2.86 2.39
CA THR A 119 -7.13 -3.99 1.83
C THR A 119 -6.21 -4.62 2.88
N ALA A 120 -5.54 -3.81 3.67
CA ALA A 120 -4.64 -4.28 4.73
C ALA A 120 -5.37 -5.04 5.84
N ILE A 121 -6.50 -4.50 6.31
CA ILE A 121 -7.31 -5.11 7.38
C ILE A 121 -8.21 -6.26 6.91
N GLY A 122 -8.39 -6.44 5.59
CA GLY A 122 -9.24 -7.50 5.05
C GLY A 122 -8.68 -8.89 5.35
N THR A 123 -9.45 -9.69 6.12
CA THR A 123 -9.06 -11.05 6.53
C THR A 123 -10.13 -12.09 6.14
N LYS A 124 -11.00 -11.75 5.19
CA LYS A 124 -12.10 -12.62 4.74
C LYS A 124 -12.29 -12.50 3.23
N ASN A 125 -12.90 -13.55 2.66
CA ASN A 125 -13.32 -13.59 1.25
C ASN A 125 -12.18 -13.29 0.25
N VAL A 126 -12.51 -12.60 -0.83
CA VAL A 126 -11.62 -12.35 -1.96
C VAL A 126 -10.31 -11.65 -1.56
N ILE A 127 -10.35 -10.71 -0.61
CA ILE A 127 -9.13 -10.02 -0.16
C ILE A 127 -8.17 -10.99 0.52
N GLN A 128 -8.67 -11.88 1.39
CA GLN A 128 -7.84 -12.88 2.05
C GLN A 128 -7.25 -13.87 1.03
N GLU A 129 -8.06 -14.35 0.09
CA GLU A 129 -7.62 -15.26 -0.97
C GLU A 129 -6.49 -14.64 -1.81
N GLU A 130 -6.63 -13.37 -2.19
CA GLU A 130 -5.59 -12.64 -2.91
C GLU A 130 -4.31 -12.47 -2.08
N LYS A 131 -4.43 -12.14 -0.80
CA LYS A 131 -3.26 -12.03 0.10
C LYS A 131 -2.52 -13.35 0.23
N ILE A 132 -3.23 -14.47 0.38
CA ILE A 132 -2.63 -15.81 0.45
C ILE A 132 -1.89 -16.11 -0.86
N ALA A 133 -2.58 -15.99 -2.00
CA ALA A 133 -2.00 -16.27 -3.31
C ALA A 133 -0.76 -15.42 -3.59
N MET A 134 -0.79 -14.16 -3.22
CA MET A 134 0.36 -13.28 -3.41
C MET A 134 1.59 -13.69 -2.60
N LEU A 135 1.44 -14.15 -1.36
CA LEU A 135 2.56 -14.55 -0.51
C LEU A 135 3.21 -15.88 -0.91
N GLU A 136 2.55 -16.68 -1.75
CA GLU A 136 3.14 -17.90 -2.32
C GLU A 136 4.34 -17.59 -3.23
N HIS A 137 4.32 -16.45 -3.90
CA HIS A 137 5.34 -16.07 -4.87
C HIS A 137 6.07 -14.77 -4.55
N ASN A 138 5.62 -14.04 -3.54
CA ASN A 138 6.15 -12.71 -3.21
C ASN A 138 6.34 -12.55 -1.72
N THR A 139 7.33 -11.75 -1.34
CA THR A 139 7.58 -11.38 0.05
C THR A 139 6.92 -10.02 0.34
N LEU A 140 6.12 -9.94 1.41
CA LEU A 140 5.67 -8.66 1.97
C LEU A 140 6.78 -8.12 2.88
N GLU A 141 7.49 -7.12 2.40
CA GLU A 141 8.64 -6.52 3.10
C GLU A 141 8.20 -5.54 4.18
N ALA A 142 7.24 -4.66 3.82
CA ALA A 142 6.76 -3.64 4.73
C ALA A 142 5.34 -3.17 4.42
N VAL A 143 4.67 -2.63 5.45
CA VAL A 143 3.42 -1.88 5.31
C VAL A 143 3.51 -0.60 6.13
N PHE A 144 3.26 0.53 5.48
CA PHE A 144 3.26 1.85 6.10
C PHE A 144 1.84 2.38 6.16
N THR A 145 1.33 2.61 7.37
CA THR A 145 0.08 3.35 7.55
C THR A 145 0.36 4.83 7.31
N LEU A 146 -0.30 5.43 6.33
CA LEU A 146 -0.04 6.80 5.88
C LEU A 146 -0.99 7.82 6.53
N PRO A 147 -0.70 9.13 6.45
CA PRO A 147 -1.59 10.18 6.92
C PRO A 147 -2.98 10.09 6.30
N ASN A 148 -4.03 10.28 7.10
CA ASN A 148 -5.41 10.15 6.64
C ASN A 148 -5.78 11.09 5.47
N GLU A 149 -5.07 12.19 5.32
CA GLU A 149 -5.34 13.22 4.33
C GLU A 149 -4.29 13.24 3.21
N ILE A 150 -3.59 12.12 2.98
CA ILE A 150 -2.49 12.03 1.98
C ILE A 150 -2.93 12.49 0.58
N PHE A 151 -4.18 12.23 0.21
CA PHE A 151 -4.75 12.59 -1.10
C PHE A 151 -5.57 13.88 -1.09
N TYR A 152 -5.57 14.64 0.01
CA TYR A 152 -6.33 15.91 0.05
C TYR A 152 -5.75 16.93 -0.95
N PRO A 153 -6.58 17.65 -1.74
CA PRO A 153 -8.05 17.72 -1.69
C PRO A 153 -8.76 16.71 -2.59
N GLY A 154 -8.06 15.87 -3.33
CA GLY A 154 -8.63 15.00 -4.36
C GLY A 154 -9.50 13.86 -3.83
N ALA A 155 -9.12 13.27 -2.70
CA ALA A 155 -9.84 12.18 -2.07
C ALA A 155 -9.68 12.20 -0.55
N SER A 156 -10.59 11.50 0.15
CA SER A 156 -10.59 11.35 1.62
C SER A 156 -10.40 9.90 2.07
N VAL A 157 -9.79 9.06 1.23
CA VAL A 157 -9.52 7.67 1.56
C VAL A 157 -8.27 7.54 2.42
N SER A 158 -8.35 6.74 3.49
CA SER A 158 -7.17 6.35 4.25
C SER A 158 -6.41 5.27 3.48
N ALA A 159 -5.12 5.51 3.27
CA ALA A 159 -4.25 4.63 2.50
C ALA A 159 -3.10 4.07 3.33
N CYS A 160 -2.57 2.95 2.88
CA CYS A 160 -1.29 2.40 3.29
C CYS A 160 -0.40 2.21 2.07
N CYS A 161 0.90 2.21 2.28
CA CYS A 161 1.87 1.79 1.28
C CYS A 161 2.35 0.38 1.62
N MET A 162 2.18 -0.57 0.72
CA MET A 162 2.72 -1.91 0.85
C MET A 162 3.96 -2.06 -0.01
N VAL A 163 4.99 -2.68 0.53
CA VAL A 163 6.24 -2.94 -0.18
C VAL A 163 6.42 -4.45 -0.33
N PHE A 164 6.62 -4.89 -1.56
CA PHE A 164 6.82 -6.29 -1.89
C PHE A 164 8.16 -6.53 -2.58
N THR A 165 8.69 -7.73 -2.40
CA THR A 165 9.65 -8.33 -3.33
C THR A 165 8.91 -9.38 -4.14
N LEU A 166 8.65 -9.06 -5.42
CA LEU A 166 8.02 -10.01 -6.35
C LEU A 166 9.04 -11.05 -6.80
N GLY A 167 8.60 -12.28 -6.99
CA GLY A 167 9.41 -13.41 -7.45
C GLY A 167 10.18 -14.12 -6.34
N GLU A 168 9.94 -13.81 -5.07
CA GLU A 168 10.52 -14.45 -3.90
C GLU A 168 9.45 -14.79 -2.86
N PRO A 169 9.16 -16.07 -2.56
CA PRO A 169 8.13 -16.46 -1.61
C PRO A 169 8.30 -15.85 -0.21
N HIS A 170 7.19 -15.58 0.48
CA HIS A 170 7.21 -15.07 1.85
C HIS A 170 7.65 -16.13 2.85
N VAL A 171 7.33 -17.39 2.59
CA VAL A 171 7.79 -18.53 3.37
C VAL A 171 9.04 -19.11 2.72
N LYS A 172 10.12 -19.24 3.51
CA LYS A 172 11.38 -19.82 3.07
C LYS A 172 11.24 -21.34 2.83
N ALA A 173 12.20 -21.92 2.12
CA ALA A 173 12.22 -23.36 1.81
C ALA A 173 12.24 -24.27 3.08
N ASP A 174 12.73 -23.78 4.19
CA ASP A 174 12.74 -24.46 5.49
C ASP A 174 11.43 -24.33 6.29
N GLY A 175 10.42 -23.64 5.71
CA GLY A 175 9.13 -23.38 6.33
C GLY A 175 9.11 -22.16 7.25
N THR A 176 10.23 -21.45 7.42
CA THR A 176 10.29 -20.23 8.23
C THR A 176 9.61 -19.07 7.48
N MET A 177 8.69 -18.40 8.15
CA MET A 177 8.06 -17.19 7.62
C MET A 177 9.03 -16.00 7.72
N LYS A 178 8.99 -15.12 6.74
CA LYS A 178 9.76 -13.89 6.77
C LYS A 178 9.05 -12.84 7.61
N GLU A 179 9.84 -12.02 8.28
CA GLU A 179 9.33 -10.91 9.08
C GLU A 179 8.96 -9.73 8.17
N THR A 180 7.81 -9.12 8.41
CA THR A 180 7.34 -7.89 7.76
C THR A 180 7.53 -6.71 8.69
N PHE A 181 8.05 -5.61 8.17
CA PHE A 181 8.13 -4.34 8.89
C PHE A 181 6.81 -3.56 8.78
N PHE A 182 6.36 -2.96 9.89
CA PHE A 182 5.17 -2.14 9.97
C PHE A 182 5.52 -0.75 10.49
N GLY A 183 5.16 0.30 9.74
CA GLY A 183 5.35 1.70 10.14
C GLY A 183 4.03 2.43 10.35
N TYR A 184 3.87 3.09 11.49
CA TYR A 184 2.73 3.95 11.78
C TYR A 184 3.07 5.39 11.47
N TYR A 185 2.95 5.77 10.19
CA TYR A 185 3.47 7.00 9.65
C TYR A 185 2.35 8.03 9.38
N LYS A 186 1.58 8.34 10.42
CA LYS A 186 0.46 9.28 10.38
C LYS A 186 0.90 10.74 10.33
N GLU A 187 2.07 11.05 10.89
CA GLU A 187 2.63 12.40 10.93
C GLU A 187 3.77 12.51 9.92
N ASP A 188 3.62 13.35 8.91
CA ASP A 188 4.60 13.53 7.84
C ASP A 188 5.09 14.98 7.68
N GLY A 189 4.80 15.83 8.65
CA GLY A 189 5.22 17.23 8.59
C GLY A 189 4.41 18.12 7.63
N PHE A 190 3.30 17.61 7.07
CA PHE A 190 2.38 18.41 6.26
C PHE A 190 1.08 18.68 6.99
N LYS A 191 0.51 19.85 6.77
CA LYS A 191 -0.82 20.21 7.29
C LYS A 191 -1.76 20.59 6.17
N LYS A 192 -3.01 20.17 6.32
CA LYS A 192 -4.11 20.56 5.44
C LYS A 192 -4.41 22.06 5.57
N LYS A 193 -4.42 22.76 4.46
CA LYS A 193 -4.89 24.16 4.36
C LYS A 193 -5.98 24.27 3.31
N LYS A 194 -7.07 24.96 3.67
CA LYS A 194 -8.18 25.21 2.74
C LYS A 194 -7.64 25.89 1.48
N ALA A 195 -8.08 25.45 0.32
CA ALA A 195 -7.71 25.92 -1.01
C ALA A 195 -6.21 25.73 -1.42
N LEU A 196 -5.33 25.31 -0.52
CA LEU A 196 -3.90 25.11 -0.82
C LEU A 196 -3.48 23.63 -0.81
N GLY A 197 -4.38 22.73 -0.37
CA GLY A 197 -4.02 21.33 -0.25
C GLY A 197 -3.24 21.02 1.03
N ARG A 198 -2.29 20.10 0.94
CA ARG A 198 -1.36 19.78 2.00
C ARG A 198 -0.11 20.65 1.86
N VAL A 199 0.21 21.37 2.91
CA VAL A 199 1.32 22.34 2.93
C VAL A 199 2.39 21.88 3.90
N GLU A 200 3.61 21.83 3.41
CA GLU A 200 4.79 21.48 4.19
C GLU A 200 4.96 22.42 5.38
N GLN A 201 5.38 21.85 6.50
CA GLN A 201 5.68 22.58 7.72
C GLN A 201 7.20 22.67 7.92
N PHE A 202 7.63 23.80 8.42
CA PHE A 202 9.03 24.09 8.73
C PHE A 202 9.20 24.25 10.24
N ASP A 203 10.39 23.98 10.74
CA ASP A 203 10.75 24.23 12.13
C ASP A 203 11.12 25.72 12.38
N GLU A 204 11.59 26.03 13.59
CA GLU A 204 11.99 27.39 13.99
C GLU A 204 13.22 27.91 13.23
N ASN A 205 14.03 27.01 12.65
CA ASN A 205 15.21 27.35 11.87
C ASN A 205 14.91 27.50 10.38
N GLY A 206 13.66 27.18 9.96
CA GLY A 206 13.26 27.18 8.56
C GLY A 206 13.57 25.86 7.84
N ASP A 207 13.93 24.80 8.55
CA ASP A 207 14.18 23.49 7.98
C ASP A 207 12.87 22.69 7.82
N SER A 208 12.78 21.92 6.75
CA SER A 208 11.63 21.06 6.47
C SER A 208 11.47 19.98 7.55
N LYS A 209 10.30 19.95 8.19
CA LYS A 209 9.96 18.88 9.13
C LYS A 209 9.88 17.52 8.45
N TRP A 210 9.50 17.49 7.18
CA TRP A 210 9.41 16.26 6.39
C TRP A 210 10.75 15.54 6.30
N LYS A 211 11.86 16.25 6.06
CA LYS A 211 13.18 15.62 5.89
C LYS A 211 13.60 14.80 7.10
N ALA A 212 13.45 15.35 8.31
CA ALA A 212 13.81 14.64 9.54
C ALA A 212 12.89 13.42 9.77
N ILE A 213 11.59 13.55 9.47
CA ILE A 213 10.62 12.47 9.58
C ILE A 213 10.92 11.36 8.56
N GLU A 214 11.19 11.70 7.30
CA GLU A 214 11.56 10.75 6.25
C GLU A 214 12.83 9.97 6.60
N GLU A 215 13.86 10.65 7.09
CA GLU A 215 15.11 10.01 7.52
C GLU A 215 14.86 9.01 8.65
N GLU A 216 14.01 9.35 9.62
CA GLU A 216 13.65 8.44 10.71
C GLU A 216 12.87 7.23 10.17
N TRP A 217 11.86 7.41 9.32
CA TRP A 217 11.11 6.32 8.73
C TRP A 217 12.00 5.36 7.96
N LEU A 218 12.88 5.90 7.11
CA LEU A 218 13.83 5.09 6.35
C LEU A 218 14.82 4.36 7.27
N ARG A 219 15.29 5.00 8.33
CA ARG A 219 16.18 4.38 9.31
C ARG A 219 15.51 3.22 10.04
N LEU A 220 14.26 3.39 10.49
CA LEU A 220 13.50 2.35 11.16
C LEU A 220 13.24 1.17 10.22
N PHE A 221 12.81 1.43 8.99
CA PHE A 221 12.58 0.42 7.98
C PHE A 221 13.85 -0.36 7.62
N ARG A 222 14.94 0.33 7.30
CA ARG A 222 16.22 -0.33 6.93
C ARG A 222 16.79 -1.20 8.03
N ASN A 223 16.53 -0.87 9.29
CA ASN A 223 17.03 -1.63 10.43
C ASN A 223 15.98 -2.56 11.04
N HIS A 224 14.79 -2.67 10.47
CA HIS A 224 13.65 -3.43 11.00
C HIS A 224 13.45 -3.17 12.51
N LYS A 225 13.52 -1.90 12.90
CA LYS A 225 13.50 -1.52 14.30
C LYS A 225 12.08 -1.26 14.78
N SER A 226 11.61 -2.02 15.78
CA SER A 226 10.36 -1.74 16.49
C SER A 226 10.52 -0.61 17.50
N VAL A 227 9.58 0.34 17.47
CA VAL A 227 9.52 1.49 18.39
C VAL A 227 8.06 1.69 18.80
N ASP A 228 7.80 1.73 20.12
CA ASP A 228 6.45 1.91 20.66
C ASP A 228 5.78 3.17 20.09
N GLY A 229 4.55 3.06 19.63
CA GLY A 229 3.79 4.14 18.99
C GLY A 229 4.23 4.51 17.57
N LEU A 230 5.23 3.85 16.96
CA LEU A 230 5.76 4.25 15.65
C LEU A 230 5.99 3.08 14.68
N SER A 231 6.49 1.94 15.15
CA SER A 231 6.81 0.81 14.27
C SER A 231 6.79 -0.52 15.00
N ALA A 232 6.61 -1.60 14.23
CA ALA A 232 6.66 -2.97 14.70
C ALA A 232 7.22 -3.89 13.62
N THR A 233 7.61 -5.10 13.99
CA THR A 233 7.88 -6.21 13.10
C THR A 233 7.06 -7.42 13.51
N ALA A 234 6.58 -8.19 12.55
CA ALA A 234 5.82 -9.41 12.80
C ALA A 234 5.92 -10.38 11.61
N GLU A 235 5.82 -11.67 11.89
CA GLU A 235 5.55 -12.69 10.88
C GLU A 235 4.05 -12.67 10.56
N VAL A 236 3.69 -12.53 9.29
CA VAL A 236 2.28 -12.44 8.88
C VAL A 236 1.98 -13.32 7.69
N SER A 237 0.80 -13.91 7.68
CA SER A 237 0.23 -14.66 6.56
C SER A 237 -0.85 -13.83 5.84
N GLY A 238 -1.43 -14.39 4.77
CA GLY A 238 -2.60 -13.80 4.12
C GLY A 238 -3.86 -13.74 4.99
N GLU A 239 -3.89 -14.50 6.08
CA GLU A 239 -5.02 -14.53 7.02
C GLU A 239 -4.96 -13.42 8.08
N ASN A 240 -3.80 -12.78 8.23
CA ASN A 240 -3.60 -11.73 9.21
C ASN A 240 -3.97 -10.35 8.66
N GLU A 241 -4.18 -9.39 9.54
CA GLU A 241 -4.19 -7.98 9.16
C GLU A 241 -2.77 -7.53 8.81
N TRP A 242 -2.63 -6.68 7.78
CA TRP A 242 -1.35 -6.13 7.34
C TRP A 242 -1.26 -4.63 7.66
N LEU A 243 -1.54 -4.27 8.90
CA LEU A 243 -1.52 -2.87 9.33
C LEU A 243 -0.73 -2.72 10.63
N CYS A 244 0.03 -1.64 10.77
CA CYS A 244 0.91 -1.39 11.90
C CYS A 244 0.16 -1.42 13.24
N GLU A 245 -1.06 -0.92 13.26
CA GLU A 245 -1.92 -0.84 14.44
C GLU A 245 -2.24 -2.20 15.08
N ALA A 246 -2.13 -3.29 14.30
CA ALA A 246 -2.34 -4.65 14.82
C ALA A 246 -1.13 -5.20 15.63
N TYR A 247 0.04 -4.64 15.43
CA TYR A 247 1.31 -5.18 15.96
C TYR A 247 2.07 -4.19 16.84
N MET A 248 1.86 -2.91 16.65
CA MET A 248 2.55 -1.85 17.35
C MET A 248 2.10 -1.76 18.81
N LYS A 249 3.06 -1.64 19.72
CA LYS A 249 2.77 -1.31 21.11
C LYS A 249 2.40 0.16 21.22
N THR A 250 1.43 0.46 22.08
CA THR A 250 1.05 1.85 22.37
C THR A 250 2.15 2.55 23.17
N ASP A 251 2.53 3.71 22.70
CA ASP A 251 3.42 4.59 23.48
C ASP A 251 2.62 5.36 24.53
N TYR A 252 2.67 4.89 25.77
CA TYR A 252 1.99 5.54 26.89
C TYR A 252 2.78 6.73 27.46
N SER A 253 4.04 6.92 27.07
CA SER A 253 4.90 7.98 27.64
C SER A 253 4.44 9.40 27.26
N LYS A 254 3.67 9.50 26.18
CA LYS A 254 3.13 10.77 25.65
C LYS A 254 1.72 11.09 26.13
N LEU A 255 1.07 10.15 26.82
CA LEU A 255 -0.30 10.35 27.32
C LEU A 255 -0.28 11.22 28.59
N THR A 256 -1.16 12.18 28.62
CA THR A 256 -1.40 13.06 29.77
C THR A 256 -2.67 12.67 30.50
N GLU A 257 -2.83 13.13 31.74
CA GLU A 257 -4.10 12.98 32.49
C GLU A 257 -5.31 13.52 31.69
N GLY A 258 -5.09 14.60 30.93
CA GLY A 258 -6.11 15.19 30.06
C GLY A 258 -6.59 14.24 28.94
N ASP A 259 -5.70 13.43 28.38
CA ASP A 259 -6.07 12.43 27.34
C ASP A 259 -6.94 11.33 27.91
N PHE A 260 -6.63 10.87 29.13
CA PHE A 260 -7.47 9.88 29.84
C PHE A 260 -8.83 10.48 30.21
N GLN A 261 -8.87 11.71 30.70
CA GLN A 261 -10.11 12.41 31.02
C GLN A 261 -10.98 12.62 29.76
N GLN A 262 -10.38 12.99 28.65
CA GLN A 262 -11.08 13.15 27.37
C GLN A 262 -11.67 11.82 26.89
N THR A 263 -10.93 10.72 27.02
CA THR A 263 -11.39 9.39 26.65
C THR A 263 -12.57 8.96 27.53
N LEU A 264 -12.49 9.21 28.85
CA LEU A 264 -13.59 8.94 29.77
C LEU A 264 -14.85 9.76 29.41
N ASN A 265 -14.69 11.04 29.13
CA ASN A 265 -15.80 11.90 28.73
C ASN A 265 -16.47 11.43 27.44
N ASN A 266 -15.67 11.02 26.45
CA ASN A 266 -16.18 10.46 25.18
C ASN A 266 -16.95 9.15 25.42
N TYR A 267 -16.45 8.29 26.30
CA TYR A 267 -17.12 7.04 26.66
C TYR A 267 -18.44 7.28 27.39
N LEU A 268 -18.46 8.22 28.34
CA LEU A 268 -19.70 8.62 29.05
C LEU A 268 -20.72 9.20 28.06
N ALA A 269 -20.28 10.05 27.13
CA ALA A 269 -21.15 10.59 26.09
C ALA A 269 -21.73 9.49 25.18
N TYR A 270 -20.91 8.48 24.84
CA TYR A 270 -21.39 7.31 24.10
C TYR A 270 -22.45 6.53 24.90
N LEU A 271 -22.20 6.22 26.17
CA LEU A 271 -23.16 5.51 27.03
C LEU A 271 -24.48 6.27 27.17
N MET A 272 -24.42 7.61 27.31
CA MET A 272 -25.62 8.45 27.33
C MET A 272 -26.43 8.35 26.03
N LYS A 273 -25.74 8.41 24.90
CA LYS A 273 -26.36 8.32 23.57
C LYS A 273 -27.03 6.97 23.34
N GLU A 274 -26.43 5.90 23.84
CA GLU A 274 -26.93 4.52 23.72
C GLU A 274 -27.99 4.18 24.82
N GLY A 275 -28.28 5.09 25.71
CA GLY A 275 -29.22 4.86 26.82
C GLY A 275 -28.73 3.90 27.91
N LYS A 276 -27.42 3.55 27.89
CA LYS A 276 -26.84 2.53 28.78
C LYS A 276 -26.45 3.02 30.18
N ILE A 277 -26.54 4.32 30.46
CA ILE A 277 -26.20 4.87 31.77
C ILE A 277 -27.27 4.59 32.84
N TYR A 278 -28.48 4.21 32.43
CA TYR A 278 -29.63 4.01 33.35
C TYR A 278 -29.93 2.53 33.61
N GLU A 279 -29.14 1.62 33.10
CA GLU A 279 -29.27 0.18 33.39
C GLU A 279 -28.29 -0.21 34.52
N SER A 280 -28.63 0.17 35.75
CA SER A 280 -27.99 -0.33 36.99
C SER A 280 -29.04 -0.88 37.95
#